data_640a95a214b23af9ea5abd607750967e
#
_entry.id   640a95a214b23af9ea5abd607750967e
#
_cell.length_a   1.000
_cell.length_b   1.000
_cell.length_c   1.000
_cell.angle_alpha   90.00
_cell.angle_beta   90.00
_cell.angle_gamma   90.00
#
_symmetry.space_group_name_H-M   'P 1'
#
loop_
_entity.id
_entity.type
_entity.pdbx_description
1 polymer ?
#
loop_
_entity_poly.entity_id
_entity_poly.type
_entity_poly.pdbx_seq_one_letter_code
_entity_poly.pdbx_strand_id
1 'polypeptide(L)'
;MTSERLTADEIQQRVSELPDWTLEGDKLWRRFVFADFSEAFGFMSRVALAAEAMNHHPEWSNVWNRVEIALITHDAGGLSKLDFELAGRINRLL
;
A
#
# COMPACT_ATOMS: atom_id res chain seq x y z
N MET A 1 -10.83 -4.98 -15.72
CA MET A 1 -12.00 -4.79 -14.85
C MET A 1 -11.69 -3.72 -13.82
N THR A 2 -12.58 -2.75 -13.68
CA THR A 2 -12.40 -1.65 -12.75
C THR A 2 -12.93 -2.06 -11.37
N SER A 3 -12.14 -1.86 -10.33
CA SER A 3 -12.60 -2.10 -8.96
C SER A 3 -13.50 -0.95 -8.52
N GLU A 4 -14.54 -1.29 -7.76
CA GLU A 4 -15.45 -0.31 -7.24
C GLU A 4 -14.88 0.38 -6.01
N ARG A 5 -15.19 1.67 -5.88
CA ARG A 5 -14.83 2.43 -4.70
C ARG A 5 -15.56 1.88 -3.48
N LEU A 6 -14.81 1.67 -2.40
CA LEU A 6 -15.38 1.19 -1.14
C LEU A 6 -16.11 2.32 -0.41
N THR A 7 -17.13 1.94 0.35
CA THR A 7 -17.82 2.88 1.24
C THR A 7 -16.96 3.21 2.45
N ALA A 8 -17.32 4.28 3.17
CA ALA A 8 -16.60 4.67 4.38
C ALA A 8 -16.61 3.53 5.42
N ASP A 9 -17.73 2.84 5.57
CA ASP A 9 -17.83 1.73 6.53
C ASP A 9 -16.96 0.56 6.12
N GLU A 10 -16.93 0.22 4.83
CA GLU A 10 -16.06 -0.86 4.33
C GLU A 10 -14.59 -0.53 4.55
N ILE A 11 -14.20 0.73 4.32
CA ILE A 11 -12.84 1.20 4.53
C ILE A 11 -12.46 1.05 6.01
N GLN A 12 -13.30 1.50 6.92
CA GLN A 12 -13.04 1.41 8.35
C GLN A 12 -12.85 -0.04 8.81
N GLN A 13 -13.69 -0.93 8.32
CA GLN A 13 -13.57 -2.35 8.66
C GLN A 13 -12.25 -2.93 8.18
N ARG A 14 -11.87 -2.63 6.95
CA ARG A 14 -10.63 -3.18 6.37
C ARG A 14 -9.38 -2.59 7.02
N VAL A 15 -9.39 -1.30 7.35
CA VAL A 15 -8.28 -0.65 8.05
C VAL A 15 -8.07 -1.28 9.42
N SER A 16 -9.15 -1.67 10.10
CA SER A 16 -9.04 -2.30 11.41
C SER A 16 -8.27 -3.62 11.37
N GLU A 17 -8.20 -4.27 10.20
CA GLU A 17 -7.47 -5.52 10.01
C GLU A 17 -6.01 -5.30 9.61
N LEU A 18 -5.60 -4.04 9.41
CA LEU A 18 -4.25 -3.66 9.00
C LEU A 18 -3.72 -2.58 9.96
N PRO A 19 -3.39 -2.95 11.21
CA PRO A 19 -3.12 -1.97 12.27
C PRO A 19 -1.95 -1.02 11.99
N ASP A 20 -1.01 -1.41 11.13
CA ASP A 20 0.14 -0.56 10.81
C ASP A 20 -0.12 0.40 9.65
N TRP A 21 -1.25 0.27 8.99
CA TRP A 21 -1.65 1.17 7.92
C TRP A 21 -2.66 2.19 8.44
N THR A 22 -2.55 3.41 7.96
CA THR A 22 -3.46 4.50 8.35
C THR A 22 -4.06 5.16 7.12
N LEU A 23 -5.16 5.87 7.32
CA LEU A 23 -5.74 6.70 6.27
C LEU A 23 -5.10 8.07 6.30
N GLU A 24 -4.56 8.50 5.16
CA GLU A 24 -3.99 9.84 4.98
C GLU A 24 -4.74 10.49 3.84
N GLY A 25 -5.70 11.35 4.19
CA GLY A 25 -6.63 11.88 3.21
C GLY A 25 -7.46 10.73 2.62
N ASP A 26 -7.41 10.59 1.31
CA ASP A 26 -8.14 9.53 0.60
C ASP A 26 -7.26 8.33 0.25
N LYS A 27 -6.10 8.20 0.90
CA LYS A 27 -5.13 7.16 0.61
C LYS A 27 -4.87 6.28 1.82
N LEU A 28 -4.45 5.04 1.56
CA LEU A 28 -3.99 4.11 2.58
C LEU A 28 -2.47 4.23 2.64
N TRP A 29 -1.92 4.53 3.83
CA TRP A 29 -0.53 4.94 3.97
C TRP A 29 0.18 4.16 5.06
N ARG A 30 1.47 3.86 4.82
CA ARG A 30 2.34 3.27 5.83
C ARG A 30 3.79 3.67 5.60
N ARG A 31 4.52 3.90 6.71
CA ARG A 31 5.97 4.12 6.68
C ARG A 31 6.67 2.86 7.17
N PHE A 32 7.76 2.52 6.49
CA PHE A 32 8.61 1.38 6.83
C PHE A 32 10.03 1.89 7.10
N VAL A 33 10.68 1.37 8.14
CA VAL A 33 12.05 1.72 8.49
C VAL A 33 12.87 0.45 8.56
N PHE A 34 14.00 0.44 7.85
CA PHE A 34 14.87 -0.73 7.74
C PHE A 34 16.23 -0.43 8.36
N ALA A 35 17.13 -1.42 8.37
CA ALA A 35 18.47 -1.25 8.93
C ALA A 35 19.32 -0.32 8.08
N ASP A 36 19.16 -0.38 6.74
CA ASP A 36 19.97 0.39 5.81
C ASP A 36 19.25 0.54 4.47
N PHE A 37 19.91 1.20 3.53
CA PHE A 37 19.36 1.44 2.20
C PHE A 37 19.21 0.15 1.39
N SER A 38 20.17 -0.76 1.52
CA SER A 38 20.11 -2.03 0.78
C SER A 38 18.86 -2.83 1.16
N GLU A 39 18.56 -2.87 2.45
CA GLU A 39 17.37 -3.56 2.94
C GLU A 39 16.09 -2.87 2.48
N ALA A 40 16.07 -1.55 2.54
CA ALA A 40 14.93 -0.75 2.06
C ALA A 40 14.70 -0.99 0.56
N PHE A 41 15.76 -0.94 -0.24
CA PHE A 41 15.64 -1.11 -1.69
C PHE A 41 15.24 -2.54 -2.07
N GLY A 42 15.75 -3.53 -1.34
CA GLY A 42 15.34 -4.93 -1.52
C GLY A 42 13.84 -5.11 -1.27
N PHE A 43 13.34 -4.49 -0.19
CA PHE A 43 11.90 -4.48 0.09
C PHE A 43 11.12 -3.80 -1.04
N MET A 44 11.56 -2.64 -1.50
CA MET A 44 10.90 -1.94 -2.61
C MET A 44 10.87 -2.79 -3.88
N SER A 45 11.94 -3.50 -4.16
CA SER A 45 12.00 -4.39 -5.33
C SER A 45 10.94 -5.49 -5.23
N ARG A 46 10.78 -6.08 -4.06
CA ARG A 46 9.75 -7.11 -3.85
C ARG A 46 8.34 -6.54 -3.95
N VAL A 47 8.14 -5.33 -3.41
CA VAL A 47 6.85 -4.64 -3.55
C VAL A 47 6.55 -4.34 -5.02
N ALA A 48 7.56 -3.91 -5.77
CA ALA A 48 7.39 -3.62 -7.18
C ALA A 48 6.89 -4.85 -7.95
N LEU A 49 7.45 -6.02 -7.65
CA LEU A 49 7.03 -7.26 -8.30
C LEU A 49 5.59 -7.63 -7.95
N ALA A 50 5.21 -7.47 -6.68
CA ALA A 50 3.84 -7.74 -6.24
C ALA A 50 2.85 -6.78 -6.90
N ALA A 51 3.20 -5.49 -6.95
CA ALA A 51 2.36 -4.47 -7.56
C ALA A 51 2.17 -4.72 -9.05
N GLU A 52 3.25 -5.09 -9.74
CA GLU A 52 3.18 -5.37 -11.18
C GLU A 52 2.31 -6.60 -11.45
N ALA A 53 2.41 -7.63 -10.62
CA ALA A 53 1.58 -8.83 -10.76
C ALA A 53 0.09 -8.51 -10.63
N MET A 54 -0.26 -7.53 -9.81
CA MET A 54 -1.64 -7.10 -9.62
C MET A 54 -2.07 -6.03 -10.62
N ASN A 55 -1.14 -5.48 -11.38
CA ASN A 55 -1.35 -4.30 -12.20
C ASN A 55 -1.95 -3.15 -11.37
N HIS A 56 -1.44 -2.98 -10.14
CA HIS A 56 -1.88 -1.92 -9.24
C HIS A 56 -0.65 -1.36 -8.53
N HIS A 57 -0.30 -0.12 -8.82
CA HIS A 57 1.01 0.42 -8.48
C HIS A 57 0.93 1.42 -7.33
N PRO A 58 1.89 1.38 -6.39
CA PRO A 58 1.89 2.31 -5.25
C PRO A 58 2.41 3.70 -5.65
N GLU A 59 2.01 4.69 -4.87
CA GLU A 59 2.69 5.98 -4.81
C GLU A 59 3.66 5.88 -3.65
N TRP A 60 4.94 6.07 -3.89
CA TRP A 60 5.91 5.83 -2.84
C TRP A 60 7.12 6.73 -2.93
N SER A 61 7.85 6.81 -1.82
CA SER A 61 9.13 7.51 -1.75
C SER A 61 10.09 6.73 -0.88
N ASN A 62 11.36 6.98 -1.10
CA ASN A 62 12.43 6.36 -0.32
C ASN A 62 13.48 7.40 0.01
N VAL A 63 13.87 7.46 1.29
CA VAL A 63 15.01 8.24 1.75
C VAL A 63 15.82 7.31 2.64
N TRP A 64 17.01 6.92 2.18
CA TRP A 64 17.92 6.02 2.88
C TRP A 64 17.22 4.74 3.33
N ASN A 65 16.98 4.58 4.63
CA ASN A 65 16.38 3.35 5.18
C ASN A 65 14.86 3.44 5.34
N ARG A 66 14.23 4.54 4.88
CA ARG A 66 12.80 4.76 5.04
C ARG A 66 12.08 4.65 3.71
N VAL A 67 10.95 3.96 3.75
CA VAL A 67 10.06 3.82 2.59
C VAL A 67 8.67 4.23 3.03
N GLU A 68 8.04 5.14 2.28
CA GLU A 68 6.64 5.52 2.53
C GLU A 68 5.82 5.09 1.34
N ILE A 69 4.73 4.41 1.62
CA ILE A 69 3.85 3.87 0.58
C ILE A 69 2.45 4.43 0.79
N ALA A 70 1.87 4.97 -0.27
CA ALA A 70 0.48 5.40 -0.29
C ALA A 70 -0.24 4.66 -1.42
N LEU A 71 -1.43 4.14 -1.12
CA LEU A 71 -2.22 3.37 -2.07
C LEU A 71 -3.56 4.06 -2.31
N ILE A 72 -3.95 4.10 -3.56
CA ILE A 72 -5.26 4.60 -3.98
C ILE A 72 -5.59 3.98 -5.34
N THR A 73 -6.86 3.85 -5.64
CA THR A 73 -7.32 3.38 -6.95
C THR A 73 -7.94 4.56 -7.69
N HIS A 74 -7.14 5.19 -8.56
CA HIS A 74 -7.57 6.40 -9.26
C HIS A 74 -8.83 6.17 -10.10
N ASP A 75 -8.92 5.04 -10.78
CA ASP A 75 -10.07 4.71 -11.61
C ASP A 75 -11.37 4.59 -10.81
N ALA A 76 -11.27 4.26 -9.53
CA ALA A 76 -12.43 4.17 -8.64
C ALA A 76 -12.73 5.50 -7.95
N GLY A 77 -11.80 6.46 -8.02
CA GLY A 77 -11.93 7.74 -7.33
C GLY A 77 -11.70 7.66 -5.84
N GLY A 78 -11.01 6.63 -5.35
CA GLY A 78 -10.74 6.43 -3.94
C GLY A 78 -10.22 5.03 -3.68
N LEU A 79 -10.35 4.55 -2.45
CA LEU A 79 -9.90 3.22 -2.09
C LEU A 79 -10.82 2.14 -2.64
N SER A 80 -10.21 1.05 -3.10
CA SER A 80 -10.90 -0.15 -3.55
C SER A 80 -10.28 -1.38 -2.89
N LYS A 81 -10.82 -2.55 -3.19
CA LYS A 81 -10.27 -3.83 -2.70
C LYS A 81 -8.82 -4.02 -3.11
N LEU A 82 -8.41 -3.47 -4.26
CA LEU A 82 -7.04 -3.60 -4.75
C LEU A 82 -6.03 -3.02 -3.78
N ASP A 83 -6.36 -1.87 -3.16
CA ASP A 83 -5.47 -1.22 -2.21
C ASP A 83 -5.25 -2.08 -0.98
N PHE A 84 -6.30 -2.66 -0.45
CA PHE A 84 -6.20 -3.52 0.74
C PHE A 84 -5.54 -4.85 0.42
N GLU A 85 -5.77 -5.40 -0.76
CA GLU A 85 -5.08 -6.61 -1.18
C GLU A 85 -3.57 -6.36 -1.33
N LEU A 86 -3.19 -5.25 -1.96
CA LEU A 86 -1.77 -4.92 -2.10
C LEU A 86 -1.13 -4.66 -0.74
N ALA A 87 -1.80 -3.93 0.16
CA ALA A 87 -1.30 -3.69 1.51
C ALA A 87 -1.04 -5.01 2.24
N GLY A 88 -1.94 -5.97 2.13
CA GLY A 88 -1.75 -7.29 2.71
C GLY A 88 -0.55 -8.03 2.13
N ARG A 89 -0.37 -7.96 0.82
CA ARG A 89 0.80 -8.57 0.16
C ARG A 89 2.10 -7.90 0.61
N ILE A 90 2.10 -6.56 0.73
CA ILE A 90 3.26 -5.82 1.21
C ILE A 90 3.64 -6.26 2.62
N ASN A 91 2.65 -6.40 3.50
CA ASN A 91 2.90 -6.86 4.87
C ASN A 91 3.59 -8.23 4.90
N ARG A 92 3.25 -9.12 3.98
CA ARG A 92 3.85 -10.46 3.92
C ARG A 92 5.27 -10.47 3.37
N LEU A 93 5.75 -9.35 2.85
CA LEU A 93 7.12 -9.20 2.35
C LEU A 93 8.11 -8.73 3.41
N LEU A 94 7.62 -8.40 4.60
CA LEU A 94 8.46 -7.93 5.71
C LEU A 94 9.20 -9.08 6.41
#